data_568322c487c8b6709d75ad63d0852be4
#
_entry.id   568322c487c8b6709d75ad63d0852be4
#
_cell.length_a   1.000
_cell.length_b   1.000
_cell.length_c   1.000
_cell.angle_alpha   90.00
_cell.angle_beta   90.00
_cell.angle_gamma   90.00
#
_symmetry.space_group_name_H-M   'P 1'
#
loop_
_entity.id
_entity.type
_entity.pdbx_description
1 polymer ?
#
loop_
_entity_poly.entity_id
_entity_poly.type
_entity_poly.pdbx_seq_one_letter_code
_entity_poly.pdbx_strand_id
1 'polypeptide(L)'
;MDSNSIITTYPRQGEIYLSRALRQLGDTNKRPVVVVSPDIRNEFSDSVIVVPFTSNLAGVDNPTRILIPAGEGGLQADSLAVCENVSALRQTYLEQGPYGEISADFLARIQRGVQVAIGIYEL
;
A
#
# COMPACT_ATOMS: atom_id res chain seq x y z
N MET A 1 -9.40 -33.49 4.82
CA MET A 1 -9.00 -32.73 5.00
C MET A 1 -8.17 -32.21 4.93
N ASP A 2 -8.15 -32.04 4.75
CA ASP A 2 -7.46 -31.65 4.66
C ASP A 2 -6.71 -30.84 5.06
N SER A 3 -6.14 -31.38 5.76
CA SER A 3 -4.93 -30.63 6.12
C SER A 3 -4.67 -29.51 5.17
N ASN A 4 -5.10 -29.66 4.02
CA ASN A 4 -5.02 -28.60 3.01
C ASN A 4 -5.93 -27.44 3.36
N SER A 5 -6.76 -27.62 4.36
CA SER A 5 -7.54 -26.51 4.84
C SER A 5 -6.70 -25.50 5.62
N ILE A 6 -5.48 -25.86 5.95
CA ILE A 6 -4.57 -24.90 6.56
C ILE A 6 -4.01 -24.05 5.43
N ILE A 7 -4.73 -23.01 5.12
CA ILE A 7 -4.30 -22.08 4.11
C ILE A 7 -3.58 -20.96 4.81
N THR A 8 -2.31 -20.84 4.50
CA THR A 8 -1.56 -19.69 4.96
C THR A 8 -1.99 -18.50 4.14
N THR A 9 -2.67 -17.59 4.76
CA THR A 9 -3.04 -16.35 4.10
C THR A 9 -1.91 -15.35 4.26
N TYR A 10 -1.70 -14.58 3.22
CA TYR A 10 -0.72 -13.51 3.22
C TYR A 10 -1.30 -12.33 2.47
N PRO A 11 -0.82 -11.11 2.74
CA PRO A 11 -1.32 -9.94 2.02
C PRO A 11 -0.99 -10.03 0.55
N ARG A 12 -1.97 -9.67 -0.28
CA ARG A 12 -1.83 -9.77 -1.72
C ARG A 12 -1.57 -8.39 -2.32
N GLN A 13 -0.84 -8.37 -3.41
CA GLN A 13 -0.55 -7.13 -4.13
C GLN A 13 -1.86 -6.43 -4.49
N GLY A 14 -1.93 -5.14 -4.19
CA GLY A 14 -3.11 -4.33 -4.45
C GLY A 14 -4.09 -4.24 -3.30
N GLU A 15 -3.97 -5.08 -2.30
CA GLU A 15 -4.85 -5.02 -1.14
C GLU A 15 -4.51 -3.84 -0.24
N ILE A 16 -5.55 -3.27 0.37
CA ILE A 16 -5.42 -2.13 1.28
C ILE A 16 -5.71 -2.57 2.70
N TYR A 17 -4.82 -2.22 3.60
CA TYR A 17 -4.90 -2.53 5.03
C TYR A 17 -4.73 -1.26 5.84
N LEU A 18 -5.21 -1.29 7.08
CA LEU A 18 -4.84 -0.29 8.07
C LEU A 18 -3.58 -0.77 8.77
N SER A 19 -2.54 0.05 8.74
CA SER A 19 -1.28 -0.31 9.39
C SER A 19 -1.12 0.42 10.71
N ARG A 20 -0.22 -0.12 11.56
CA ARG A 20 0.26 0.61 12.73
C ARG A 20 0.89 1.92 12.28
N ALA A 21 1.00 2.86 13.23
CA ALA A 21 1.67 4.12 12.95
C ALA A 21 3.09 3.89 12.45
N LEU A 22 3.44 4.59 11.37
CA LEU A 22 4.78 4.51 10.79
C LEU A 22 5.65 5.59 11.43
N ARG A 23 6.19 5.28 12.60
CA ARG A 23 6.91 6.27 13.41
C ARG A 23 8.13 6.84 12.70
N GLN A 24 8.81 6.02 11.88
CA GLN A 24 9.96 6.48 11.11
C GLN A 24 9.59 7.56 10.09
N LEU A 25 8.30 7.68 9.77
CA LEU A 25 7.78 8.71 8.88
C LEU A 25 7.14 9.86 9.66
N GLY A 26 7.27 9.87 10.98
CA GLY A 26 6.68 10.89 11.81
C GLY A 26 5.19 10.70 12.11
N ASP A 27 4.61 9.56 11.71
CA ASP A 27 3.21 9.29 11.94
C ASP A 27 2.96 8.90 13.39
N THR A 28 1.87 9.44 13.95
CA THR A 28 1.39 9.06 15.27
C THR A 28 0.09 8.28 15.17
N ASN A 29 -0.53 8.21 13.99
CA ASN A 29 -1.82 7.58 13.76
C ASN A 29 -1.68 6.41 12.80
N LYS A 30 -2.62 5.47 12.90
CA LYS A 30 -2.75 4.40 11.91
C LYS A 30 -3.12 4.99 10.56
N ARG A 31 -2.64 4.37 9.50
CA ARG A 31 -2.90 4.83 8.14
C ARG A 31 -3.25 3.69 7.22
N PRO A 32 -4.11 3.92 6.24
CA PRO A 32 -4.29 2.95 5.17
C PRO A 32 -2.99 2.84 4.36
N VAL A 33 -2.68 1.62 3.96
CA VAL A 33 -1.54 1.33 3.09
C VAL A 33 -1.98 0.36 2.01
N VAL A 34 -1.36 0.45 0.84
CA VAL A 34 -1.57 -0.52 -0.23
C VAL A 34 -0.34 -1.40 -0.35
N VAL A 35 -0.56 -2.70 -0.48
CA VAL A 35 0.52 -3.67 -0.69
C VAL A 35 0.95 -3.56 -2.15
N VAL A 36 2.22 -3.24 -2.38
CA VAL A 36 2.76 -3.11 -3.74
C VAL A 36 3.72 -4.24 -4.10
N SER A 37 4.15 -5.03 -3.13
CA SER A 37 5.01 -6.17 -3.41
C SER A 37 4.21 -7.33 -3.99
N PRO A 38 4.82 -8.13 -4.90
CA PRO A 38 4.11 -9.20 -5.56
C PRO A 38 3.80 -10.37 -4.64
N ASP A 39 2.75 -11.10 -4.97
CA ASP A 39 2.25 -12.22 -4.16
C ASP A 39 3.33 -13.27 -3.92
N ILE A 40 4.11 -13.59 -4.96
CA ILE A 40 5.15 -14.62 -4.85
C ILE A 40 6.18 -14.25 -3.77
N ARG A 41 6.49 -12.98 -3.62
CA ARG A 41 7.38 -12.51 -2.57
C ARG A 41 6.68 -12.55 -1.21
N ASN A 42 5.43 -12.08 -1.16
CA ASN A 42 4.70 -11.94 0.09
C ASN A 42 4.45 -13.30 0.76
N GLU A 43 4.25 -14.32 -0.05
CA GLU A 43 3.98 -15.68 0.42
C GLU A 43 5.15 -16.22 1.25
N PHE A 44 6.37 -15.88 0.89
CA PHE A 44 7.56 -16.46 1.48
C PHE A 44 8.33 -15.49 2.38
N SER A 45 7.69 -14.40 2.79
CA SER A 45 8.32 -13.39 3.63
C SER A 45 7.41 -13.03 4.80
N ASP A 46 8.00 -12.64 5.91
CA ASP A 46 7.26 -12.10 7.04
C ASP A 46 6.96 -10.60 6.88
N SER A 47 7.36 -10.03 5.78
CA SER A 47 7.16 -8.62 5.48
C SER A 47 6.47 -8.43 4.14
N VAL A 48 5.91 -7.25 3.93
CA VAL A 48 5.37 -6.78 2.66
C VAL A 48 5.90 -5.39 2.38
N ILE A 49 5.89 -4.99 1.12
CA ILE A 49 6.26 -3.63 0.74
C ILE A 49 4.97 -2.87 0.48
N VAL A 50 4.83 -1.71 1.10
CA VAL A 50 3.60 -0.94 1.07
C VAL A 50 3.87 0.52 0.70
N VAL A 51 2.82 1.18 0.21
CA VAL A 51 2.78 2.62 0.01
C VAL A 51 1.66 3.16 0.89
N PRO A 52 1.96 4.14 1.75
CA PRO A 52 0.93 4.71 2.62
C PRO A 52 0.09 5.76 1.89
N PHE A 53 -1.13 5.92 2.37
CA PHE A 53 -2.05 6.97 1.91
C PHE A 53 -2.11 8.10 2.91
N THR A 54 -2.40 9.29 2.41
CA THR A 54 -2.76 10.44 3.24
C THR A 54 -4.03 11.09 2.70
N SER A 55 -4.91 11.54 3.59
CA SER A 55 -6.08 12.31 3.19
C SER A 55 -5.76 13.81 3.03
N ASN A 56 -4.56 14.22 3.40
CA ASN A 56 -4.09 15.57 3.11
C ASN A 56 -3.67 15.63 1.64
N LEU A 57 -4.39 16.41 0.85
CA LEU A 57 -4.20 16.46 -0.60
C LEU A 57 -3.14 17.49 -1.03
N ALA A 58 -2.42 18.08 -0.08
CA ALA A 58 -1.30 18.95 -0.41
C ALA A 58 -0.25 18.16 -1.19
N GLY A 59 0.30 18.75 -2.25
CA GLY A 59 1.28 18.07 -3.08
C GLY A 59 0.67 17.19 -4.15
N VAL A 60 -0.62 17.35 -4.46
CA VAL A 60 -1.31 16.56 -5.49
C VAL A 60 -0.62 16.65 -6.85
N ASP A 61 0.11 17.71 -7.12
CA ASP A 61 0.85 17.89 -8.37
C ASP A 61 2.21 17.21 -8.39
N ASN A 62 2.61 16.64 -7.26
CA ASN A 62 3.89 15.94 -7.18
C ASN A 62 3.77 14.58 -7.89
N PRO A 63 4.68 14.26 -8.82
CA PRO A 63 4.57 13.01 -9.60
C PRO A 63 4.73 11.74 -8.78
N THR A 64 5.22 11.84 -7.54
CA THR A 64 5.30 10.68 -6.63
C THR A 64 4.08 10.58 -5.71
N ARG A 65 3.07 11.44 -5.87
CA ARG A 65 1.85 11.41 -5.08
C ARG A 65 0.66 11.23 -6.01
N ILE A 66 0.06 10.07 -5.92
CA ILE A 66 -0.98 9.63 -6.86
C ILE A 66 -2.34 9.82 -6.20
N LEU A 67 -3.20 10.62 -6.83
CA LEU A 67 -4.56 10.84 -6.33
C LEU A 67 -5.41 9.60 -6.55
N ILE A 68 -6.00 9.11 -5.47
CA ILE A 68 -6.89 7.95 -5.48
C ILE A 68 -8.24 8.43 -4.94
N PRO A 69 -9.31 8.32 -5.71
CA PRO A 69 -10.63 8.83 -5.27
C PRO A 69 -11.23 7.94 -4.20
N ALA A 70 -12.08 8.54 -3.38
CA ALA A 70 -12.86 7.84 -2.38
C ALA A 70 -13.64 6.70 -3.03
N GLY A 71 -13.74 5.57 -2.35
CA GLY A 71 -14.40 4.37 -2.85
C GLY A 71 -13.46 3.40 -3.52
N GLU A 72 -12.36 3.88 -4.07
CA GLU A 72 -11.36 3.01 -4.69
C GLU A 72 -10.68 2.18 -3.58
N GLY A 73 -10.72 0.85 -3.74
CA GLY A 73 -10.08 -0.06 -2.79
C GLY A 73 -10.63 0.00 -1.37
N GLY A 74 -11.83 0.56 -1.19
CA GLY A 74 -12.45 0.70 0.12
C GLY A 74 -12.03 1.96 0.87
N LEU A 75 -11.25 2.85 0.24
CA LEU A 75 -10.87 4.12 0.87
C LEU A 75 -12.12 4.99 1.10
N GLN A 76 -12.20 5.61 2.27
CA GLN A 76 -13.36 6.41 2.65
C GLN A 76 -13.27 7.86 2.18
N ALA A 77 -12.09 8.32 1.86
CA ALA A 77 -11.86 9.71 1.44
C ALA A 77 -10.88 9.74 0.27
N ASP A 78 -10.97 10.80 -0.55
CA ASP A 78 -9.93 11.07 -1.53
C ASP A 78 -8.58 11.09 -0.82
N SER A 79 -7.60 10.42 -1.40
CA SER A 79 -6.31 10.21 -0.75
C SER A 79 -5.19 10.35 -1.76
N LEU A 80 -4.00 10.65 -1.26
CA LEU A 80 -2.79 10.54 -2.07
C LEU A 80 -2.02 9.31 -1.63
N ALA A 81 -1.64 8.47 -2.59
CA ALA A 81 -0.65 7.43 -2.37
C ALA A 81 0.72 8.10 -2.40
N VAL A 82 1.42 8.07 -1.26
CA VAL A 82 2.69 8.79 -1.09
C VAL A 82 3.82 7.83 -1.47
N CYS A 83 4.15 7.78 -2.75
CA CYS A 83 5.05 6.76 -3.29
C CYS A 83 6.49 6.91 -2.80
N GLU A 84 6.91 8.13 -2.45
CA GLU A 84 8.24 8.33 -1.87
C GLU A 84 8.38 7.72 -0.47
N ASN A 85 7.28 7.38 0.17
CA ASN A 85 7.28 6.74 1.49
C ASN A 85 7.10 5.22 1.40
N VAL A 86 7.36 4.64 0.25
CA VAL A 86 7.38 3.19 0.08
C VAL A 86 8.29 2.56 1.12
N SER A 87 7.81 1.52 1.80
CA SER A 87 8.60 0.90 2.86
C SER A 87 8.19 -0.55 3.08
N ALA A 88 9.10 -1.33 3.65
CA ALA A 88 8.81 -2.69 4.04
C ALA A 88 8.26 -2.69 5.47
N LEU A 89 7.17 -3.42 5.67
CA LEU A 89 6.56 -3.61 6.98
C LEU A 89 6.44 -5.09 7.27
N ARG A 90 6.61 -5.47 8.54
CA ARG A 90 6.23 -6.81 8.95
C ARG A 90 4.74 -6.98 8.74
N GLN A 91 4.32 -8.17 8.31
CA GLN A 91 2.89 -8.45 8.11
C GLN A 91 2.08 -8.20 9.36
N THR A 92 2.67 -8.43 10.54
CA THR A 92 1.99 -8.20 11.82
C THR A 92 1.66 -6.74 12.09
N TYR A 93 2.23 -5.81 11.32
CA TYR A 93 1.90 -4.40 11.43
C TYR A 93 0.62 -4.03 10.69
N LEU A 94 0.13 -4.91 9.85
CA LEU A 94 -1.16 -4.74 9.18
C LEU A 94 -2.24 -5.19 10.15
N GLU A 95 -2.96 -4.24 10.73
CA GLU A 95 -3.84 -4.52 11.85
C GLU A 95 -5.26 -4.85 11.44
N GLN A 96 -5.73 -4.26 10.36
CA GLN A 96 -7.09 -4.50 9.88
C GLN A 96 -7.09 -4.56 8.37
N GLY A 97 -7.94 -5.42 7.83
CA GLY A 97 -8.14 -5.53 6.39
C GLY A 97 -8.06 -6.98 5.93
N PRO A 98 -8.03 -7.20 4.59
CA PRO A 98 -8.04 -6.11 3.61
C PRO A 98 -9.39 -5.41 3.55
N TYR A 99 -9.38 -4.09 3.42
CA TYR A 99 -10.59 -3.32 3.22
C TYR A 99 -11.12 -3.44 1.79
N GLY A 100 -10.23 -3.72 0.87
CA GLY A 100 -10.54 -3.86 -0.52
C GLY A 100 -9.27 -4.02 -1.31
N GLU A 101 -9.42 -4.05 -2.62
CA GLU A 101 -8.31 -4.19 -3.55
C GLU A 101 -8.38 -3.02 -4.52
N ILE A 102 -7.25 -2.34 -4.70
CA ILE A 102 -7.17 -1.24 -5.64
C ILE A 102 -7.25 -1.79 -7.07
N SER A 103 -7.83 -1.02 -7.99
CA SER A 103 -7.91 -1.45 -9.38
C SER A 103 -6.51 -1.57 -10.00
N ALA A 104 -6.40 -2.40 -11.03
CA ALA A 104 -5.13 -2.61 -11.73
C ALA A 104 -4.58 -1.30 -12.30
N ASP A 105 -5.45 -0.41 -12.76
CA ASP A 105 -5.04 0.86 -13.33
C ASP A 105 -4.39 1.77 -12.27
N PHE A 106 -5.01 1.90 -11.12
CA PHE A 106 -4.44 2.69 -10.04
C PHE A 106 -3.20 2.05 -9.45
N LEU A 107 -3.17 0.72 -9.35
CA LEU A 107 -1.97 0.03 -8.90
C LEU A 107 -0.79 0.34 -9.82
N ALA A 108 -1.02 0.30 -11.14
CA ALA A 108 0.04 0.61 -12.11
C ALA A 108 0.54 2.04 -11.94
N ARG A 109 -0.34 2.99 -11.67
CA ARG A 109 0.05 4.37 -11.43
C ARG A 109 0.88 4.52 -10.17
N ILE A 110 0.52 3.80 -9.11
CA ILE A 110 1.29 3.80 -7.86
C ILE A 110 2.67 3.18 -8.09
N GLN A 111 2.73 2.05 -8.80
CA GLN A 111 4.00 1.40 -9.13
C GLN A 111 4.91 2.35 -9.90
N ARG A 112 4.35 3.07 -10.86
CA ARG A 112 5.11 4.08 -11.61
C ARG A 112 5.59 5.20 -10.70
N GLY A 113 4.74 5.65 -9.78
CA GLY A 113 5.14 6.67 -8.80
C GLY A 113 6.31 6.23 -7.94
N VAL A 114 6.34 4.96 -7.55
CA VAL A 114 7.49 4.39 -6.83
C VAL A 114 8.73 4.40 -7.71
N GLN A 115 8.61 4.02 -8.98
CA GLN A 115 9.74 4.04 -9.91
C GLN A 115 10.30 5.44 -10.09
N VAL A 116 9.44 6.45 -10.17
CA VAL A 116 9.87 7.85 -10.21
C VAL A 116 10.60 8.22 -8.93
N ALA A 117 10.04 7.81 -7.77
CA ALA A 117 10.61 8.16 -6.47
C ALA A 117 12.01 7.59 -6.26
N ILE A 118 12.31 6.44 -6.85
CA ILE A 118 13.62 5.79 -6.73
C ILE A 118 14.53 6.03 -7.94
N GLY A 119 14.08 6.86 -8.90
CA GLY A 119 14.93 7.30 -10.00
C GLY A 119 14.99 6.36 -11.21
N ILE A 120 14.11 5.38 -11.30
CA ILE A 120 14.08 4.47 -12.45
C ILE A 120 13.34 5.11 -13.64
N TYR A 121 12.31 5.90 -13.35
CA TYR A 121 11.50 6.60 -14.36
C TYR A 121 11.86 8.07 -14.39
N GLU A 122 12.04 8.60 -15.57
CA GLU A 122 12.19 10.05 -15.76
C GLU A 122 10.81 10.70 -15.91
N LEU A 123 10.73 11.93 -15.49
CA LEU A 123 9.50 12.73 -15.57
C LEU A 123 9.26 13.30 -16.96
#